data_30367ad56b246ec9c07af69a0d7a0e3c
#
_entry.id   30367ad56b246ec9c07af69a0d7a0e3c
#
_cell.length_a   1.000
_cell.length_b   1.000
_cell.length_c   1.000
_cell.angle_alpha   90.00
_cell.angle_beta   90.00
_cell.angle_gamma   90.00
#
_symmetry.space_group_name_H-M   'P 1'
#
loop_
_entity.id
_entity.type
_entity.pdbx_description
1 polymer ?
#
loop_
_entity_poly.entity_id
_entity_poly.type
_entity_poly.pdbx_seq_one_letter_code
_entity_poly.pdbx_strand_id
1 'polypeptide(L)'
;MSAANVEEQADVARAVAEDCGGSDFAWSADEGERNRLWAARHSTYYASLALKKDGRAVVTDACVPLSALADVVERTAADVAAAGVVGPIFGHAGDGNFHCILVYNDDDDADYLARLHGVNAKLVSRAIDAGGTCTGEHGV
;
A
#
# COMPACT_ATOMS: atom_id res chain seq x y z
N MET A 1 -27.31 -7.27 -8.02
CA MET A 1 -26.19 -8.11 -8.48
C MET A 1 -26.46 -9.52 -7.97
N SER A 2 -26.42 -10.59 -8.76
CA SER A 2 -26.63 -11.96 -8.29
C SER A 2 -25.34 -12.50 -7.66
N ALA A 3 -25.44 -13.48 -6.74
CA ALA A 3 -24.27 -14.13 -6.13
C ALA A 3 -23.33 -14.73 -7.19
N ALA A 4 -23.86 -15.38 -8.23
CA ALA A 4 -23.08 -15.91 -9.34
C ALA A 4 -22.24 -14.86 -10.07
N ASN A 5 -22.72 -13.63 -10.20
CA ASN A 5 -21.97 -12.53 -10.83
C ASN A 5 -20.78 -12.07 -9.96
N VAL A 6 -20.92 -12.14 -8.63
CA VAL A 6 -19.84 -11.77 -7.70
C VAL A 6 -18.73 -12.82 -7.73
N GLU A 7 -19.09 -14.12 -7.79
CA GLU A 7 -18.12 -15.22 -7.91
C GLU A 7 -17.32 -15.12 -9.21
N GLU A 8 -17.99 -14.90 -10.32
CA GLU A 8 -17.33 -14.72 -11.62
C GLU A 8 -16.35 -13.55 -11.62
N GLN A 9 -16.72 -12.41 -11.01
CA GLN A 9 -15.84 -11.26 -10.88
C GLN A 9 -14.63 -11.56 -9.99
N ALA A 10 -14.83 -12.29 -8.90
CA ALA A 10 -13.74 -12.70 -8.01
C ALA A 10 -12.77 -13.66 -8.72
N ASP A 11 -13.28 -14.59 -9.54
CA ASP A 11 -12.45 -15.52 -10.32
C ASP A 11 -11.62 -14.78 -11.38
N VAL A 12 -12.21 -13.79 -12.06
CA VAL A 12 -11.48 -12.92 -12.99
C VAL A 12 -10.39 -12.13 -12.27
N ALA A 13 -10.71 -11.54 -11.11
CA ALA A 13 -9.73 -10.79 -10.32
C ALA A 13 -8.59 -11.69 -9.85
N ARG A 14 -8.89 -12.93 -9.43
CA ARG A 14 -7.88 -13.93 -9.05
C ARG A 14 -6.96 -14.26 -10.21
N ALA A 15 -7.53 -14.59 -11.37
CA ALA A 15 -6.75 -14.94 -12.55
C ALA A 15 -5.80 -13.82 -12.97
N VAL A 16 -6.27 -12.57 -12.97
CA VAL A 16 -5.44 -11.39 -13.28
C VAL A 16 -4.32 -11.23 -12.24
N ALA A 17 -4.63 -11.39 -10.94
CA ALA A 17 -3.62 -11.28 -9.90
C ALA A 17 -2.53 -12.36 -10.05
N GLU A 18 -2.91 -13.61 -10.32
CA GLU A 18 -1.98 -14.73 -10.54
C GLU A 18 -1.12 -14.51 -11.79
N ASP A 19 -1.71 -14.07 -12.89
CA ASP A 19 -0.99 -13.74 -14.13
C ASP A 19 0.04 -12.62 -13.94
N CYS A 20 -0.22 -11.70 -12.99
CA CYS A 20 0.71 -10.64 -12.58
C CYS A 20 1.69 -11.08 -11.48
N GLY A 21 1.74 -12.37 -11.11
CA GLY A 21 2.63 -12.89 -10.08
C GLY A 21 2.14 -12.67 -8.65
N GLY A 22 0.88 -12.32 -8.46
CA GLY A 22 0.24 -12.22 -7.14
C GLY A 22 0.03 -13.59 -6.51
N SER A 23 0.04 -13.65 -5.18
CA SER A 23 -0.25 -14.84 -4.38
C SER A 23 -1.27 -14.53 -3.30
N ASP A 24 -1.77 -15.59 -2.66
CA ASP A 24 -2.65 -15.51 -1.48
C ASP A 24 -3.93 -14.68 -1.69
N PHE A 25 -4.46 -14.71 -2.94
CA PHE A 25 -5.73 -14.06 -3.25
C PHE A 25 -6.85 -14.62 -2.38
N ALA A 26 -7.52 -13.77 -1.61
CA ALA A 26 -8.62 -14.15 -0.75
C ALA A 26 -9.83 -13.26 -0.96
N TRP A 27 -11.01 -13.87 -1.04
CA TRP A 27 -12.29 -13.18 -1.06
C TRP A 27 -13.35 -14.06 -0.39
N SER A 28 -14.46 -13.46 0.04
CA SER A 28 -15.58 -14.23 0.58
C SER A 28 -16.91 -13.49 0.42
N ALA A 29 -17.96 -14.24 0.10
CA ALA A 29 -19.34 -13.80 0.20
C ALA A 29 -19.93 -14.02 1.61
N ASP A 30 -19.30 -14.89 2.43
CA ASP A 30 -19.68 -15.10 3.82
C ASP A 30 -19.35 -13.87 4.69
N GLU A 31 -20.28 -13.45 5.52
CA GLU A 31 -20.11 -12.24 6.34
C GLU A 31 -19.01 -12.41 7.40
N GLY A 32 -18.91 -13.58 8.02
CA GLY A 32 -17.90 -13.85 9.05
C GLY A 32 -16.49 -13.83 8.48
N GLU A 33 -16.28 -14.51 7.34
CA GLU A 33 -15.01 -14.52 6.62
C GLU A 33 -14.64 -13.13 6.12
N ARG A 34 -15.59 -12.39 5.54
CA ARG A 34 -15.38 -11.02 5.09
C ARG A 34 -14.96 -10.10 6.24
N ASN A 35 -15.59 -10.22 7.40
CA ASN A 35 -15.23 -9.46 8.59
C ASN A 35 -13.81 -9.81 9.08
N ARG A 36 -13.38 -11.06 8.95
CA ARG A 36 -11.99 -11.47 9.25
C ARG A 36 -10.99 -10.83 8.29
N LEU A 37 -11.27 -10.81 6.98
CA LEU A 37 -10.43 -10.14 5.98
C LEU A 37 -10.32 -8.64 6.26
N TRP A 38 -11.45 -7.99 6.61
CA TRP A 38 -11.45 -6.58 6.99
C TRP A 38 -10.68 -6.31 8.29
N ALA A 39 -10.78 -7.18 9.29
CA ALA A 39 -10.00 -7.06 10.53
C ALA A 39 -8.49 -7.15 10.23
N ALA A 40 -8.07 -8.07 9.38
CA ALA A 40 -6.68 -8.17 8.93
C ALA A 40 -6.24 -6.87 8.23
N ARG A 41 -7.06 -6.32 7.34
CA ARG A 41 -6.79 -5.03 6.64
C ARG A 41 -6.63 -3.89 7.65
N HIS A 42 -7.50 -3.77 8.66
CA HIS A 42 -7.40 -2.73 9.69
C HIS A 42 -6.14 -2.86 10.56
N SER A 43 -5.63 -4.09 10.73
CA SER A 43 -4.43 -4.35 11.51
C SER A 43 -3.13 -4.10 10.74
N THR A 44 -3.19 -3.82 9.44
CA THR A 44 -2.00 -3.68 8.56
C THR A 44 -1.05 -2.57 9.02
N TYR A 45 -1.58 -1.45 9.50
CA TYR A 45 -0.77 -0.37 10.04
C TYR A 45 0.06 -0.83 11.26
N TYR A 46 -0.58 -1.48 12.23
CA TYR A 46 0.11 -1.97 13.41
C TYR A 46 1.09 -3.10 13.08
N ALA A 47 0.74 -3.96 12.14
CA ALA A 47 1.66 -4.98 11.63
C ALA A 47 2.89 -4.35 10.95
N SER A 48 2.71 -3.24 10.24
CA SER A 48 3.82 -2.48 9.66
C SER A 48 4.75 -1.91 10.74
N LEU A 49 4.21 -1.32 11.79
CA LEU A 49 5.01 -0.81 12.91
C LEU A 49 5.81 -1.93 13.59
N ALA A 50 5.24 -3.13 13.72
CA ALA A 50 5.89 -4.29 14.33
C ALA A 50 7.11 -4.81 13.55
N LEU A 51 7.36 -4.34 12.32
CA LEU A 51 8.57 -4.64 11.55
C LEU A 51 9.85 -4.05 12.18
N LYS A 52 9.68 -3.06 13.07
CA LYS A 52 10.78 -2.56 13.93
C LYS A 52 10.31 -2.56 15.38
N LYS A 53 11.26 -2.85 16.30
CA LYS A 53 10.99 -2.74 17.73
C LYS A 53 10.63 -1.28 18.08
N ASP A 54 9.55 -1.08 18.81
CA ASP A 54 9.02 0.24 19.18
C ASP A 54 8.85 1.18 17.97
N GLY A 55 8.42 0.58 16.82
CA GLY A 55 8.33 1.25 15.54
C GLY A 55 7.32 2.40 15.52
N ARG A 56 7.71 3.47 14.85
CA ARG A 56 6.90 4.62 14.45
C ARG A 56 6.92 4.71 12.93
N ALA A 57 6.04 5.49 12.34
CA ALA A 57 6.04 5.63 10.88
C ALA A 57 5.73 7.05 10.41
N VAL A 58 6.31 7.37 9.26
CA VAL A 58 5.76 8.37 8.34
C VAL A 58 4.83 7.65 7.39
N VAL A 59 3.56 8.02 7.42
CA VAL A 59 2.52 7.43 6.56
C VAL A 59 2.33 8.30 5.34
N THR A 60 2.43 7.71 4.16
CA THR A 60 2.08 8.39 2.90
C THR A 60 0.63 8.10 2.54
N ASP A 61 0.01 8.99 1.78
CA ASP A 61 -1.40 8.86 1.36
C ASP A 61 -1.57 9.34 -0.08
N ALA A 62 -0.97 8.62 -1.01
CA ALA A 62 -1.02 8.98 -2.43
C ALA A 62 -2.27 8.41 -3.10
N CYS A 63 -2.89 9.24 -3.94
CA CYS A 63 -3.93 8.81 -4.85
C CYS A 63 -3.59 9.29 -6.26
N VAL A 64 -3.53 8.36 -7.21
CA VAL A 64 -3.14 8.64 -8.61
C VAL A 64 -4.17 8.05 -9.58
N PRO A 65 -4.22 8.54 -10.82
CA PRO A 65 -5.04 7.88 -11.85
C PRO A 65 -4.73 6.40 -11.94
N LEU A 66 -5.75 5.55 -12.08
CA LEU A 66 -5.60 4.08 -12.15
C LEU A 66 -4.56 3.64 -13.19
N SER A 67 -4.49 4.34 -14.32
CA SER A 67 -3.51 4.06 -15.38
C SER A 67 -2.05 4.30 -14.97
N ALA A 68 -1.81 5.10 -13.92
CA ALA A 68 -0.48 5.40 -13.40
C ALA A 68 -0.15 4.57 -12.14
N LEU A 69 -1.14 3.92 -11.52
CA LEU A 69 -0.98 3.29 -10.20
C LEU A 69 0.15 2.26 -10.18
N ALA A 70 0.20 1.36 -11.16
CA ALA A 70 1.21 0.31 -11.21
C ALA A 70 2.63 0.90 -11.28
N ASP A 71 2.89 1.83 -12.21
CA ASP A 71 4.21 2.49 -12.35
C ASP A 71 4.62 3.22 -11.07
N VAL A 72 3.69 3.96 -10.46
CA VAL A 72 3.98 4.73 -9.24
C VAL A 72 4.28 3.82 -8.06
N VAL A 73 3.54 2.72 -7.89
CA VAL A 73 3.77 1.72 -6.83
C VAL A 73 5.11 0.99 -7.04
N GLU A 74 5.39 0.50 -8.25
CA GLU A 74 6.64 -0.20 -8.55
C GLU A 74 7.87 0.68 -8.31
N ARG A 75 7.84 1.92 -8.78
CA ARG A 75 8.92 2.88 -8.56
C ARG A 75 9.08 3.26 -7.09
N THR A 76 7.99 3.31 -6.34
CA THR A 76 8.05 3.54 -4.89
C THR A 76 8.68 2.35 -4.18
N ALA A 77 8.32 1.12 -4.55
CA ALA A 77 8.94 -0.09 -4.01
C ALA A 77 10.45 -0.14 -4.32
N ALA A 78 10.84 0.23 -5.53
CA ALA A 78 12.24 0.34 -5.92
C ALA A 78 13.02 1.40 -5.11
N ASP A 79 12.40 2.56 -4.85
CA ASP A 79 13.01 3.61 -4.02
C ASP A 79 13.17 3.15 -2.56
N VAL A 80 12.18 2.45 -1.99
CA VAL A 80 12.25 1.86 -0.64
C VAL A 80 13.43 0.87 -0.56
N ALA A 81 13.52 -0.04 -1.52
CA ALA A 81 14.59 -1.03 -1.58
C ALA A 81 15.97 -0.38 -1.74
N ALA A 82 16.11 0.58 -2.66
CA ALA A 82 17.36 1.30 -2.90
C ALA A 82 17.81 2.13 -1.70
N ALA A 83 16.87 2.71 -0.97
CA ALA A 83 17.15 3.45 0.26
C ALA A 83 17.50 2.55 1.45
N GLY A 84 17.20 1.25 1.40
CA GLY A 84 17.39 0.31 2.50
C GLY A 84 16.57 0.67 3.72
N VAL A 85 15.35 1.17 3.52
CA VAL A 85 14.41 1.51 4.59
C VAL A 85 13.27 0.50 4.64
N VAL A 86 12.61 0.40 5.79
CA VAL A 86 11.42 -0.42 5.95
C VAL A 86 10.20 0.38 5.50
N GLY A 87 9.53 -0.09 4.44
CA GLY A 87 8.41 0.64 3.84
C GLY A 87 7.40 -0.28 3.14
N PRO A 88 6.58 -1.07 3.88
CA PRO A 88 5.52 -1.85 3.28
C PRO A 88 4.51 -0.96 2.57
N ILE A 89 3.99 -1.46 1.44
CA ILE A 89 3.02 -0.75 0.60
C ILE A 89 1.73 -1.53 0.56
N PHE A 90 0.61 -0.85 0.74
CA PHE A 90 -0.74 -1.39 0.58
C PHE A 90 -1.71 -0.27 0.22
N GLY A 91 -2.90 -0.61 -0.25
CA GLY A 91 -3.85 0.43 -0.64
C GLY A 91 -5.19 -0.08 -1.13
N HIS A 92 -5.93 0.83 -1.70
CA HIS A 92 -7.22 0.63 -2.35
C HIS A 92 -7.04 0.71 -3.86
N ALA A 93 -6.57 -0.39 -4.47
CA ALA A 93 -6.17 -0.40 -5.88
C ALA A 93 -7.29 0.08 -6.82
N GLY A 94 -8.57 -0.22 -6.51
CA GLY A 94 -9.70 0.23 -7.30
C GLY A 94 -9.93 1.74 -7.32
N ASP A 95 -9.41 2.45 -6.31
CA ASP A 95 -9.55 3.90 -6.16
C ASP A 95 -8.29 4.66 -6.59
N GLY A 96 -7.21 3.95 -6.94
CA GLY A 96 -5.92 4.56 -7.23
C GLY A 96 -5.17 5.05 -5.99
N ASN A 97 -5.67 4.73 -4.79
CA ASN A 97 -5.07 5.13 -3.52
C ASN A 97 -4.13 4.05 -2.99
N PHE A 98 -2.98 4.47 -2.47
CA PHE A 98 -2.06 3.60 -1.77
C PHE A 98 -1.24 4.33 -0.70
N HIS A 99 -0.78 3.54 0.27
CA HIS A 99 0.05 3.98 1.39
C HIS A 99 1.39 3.25 1.37
N CYS A 100 2.46 3.97 1.61
CA CYS A 100 3.75 3.42 2.00
C CYS A 100 3.97 3.79 3.47
N ILE A 101 4.14 2.80 4.33
CA ILE A 101 4.35 3.00 5.76
C ILE A 101 5.84 2.98 6.03
N LEU A 102 6.47 4.13 6.03
CA LEU A 102 7.91 4.29 6.22
C LEU A 102 8.25 4.19 7.70
N VAL A 103 8.70 3.01 8.13
CA VAL A 103 8.89 2.67 9.55
C VAL A 103 10.28 3.06 10.02
N TYR A 104 10.33 3.67 11.20
CA TYR A 104 11.55 4.03 11.94
C TYR A 104 11.38 3.83 13.44
N ASN A 105 12.47 3.89 14.19
CA ASN A 105 12.47 3.87 15.65
C ASN A 105 13.56 4.78 16.22
N ASP A 106 13.69 4.82 17.54
CA ASP A 106 14.66 5.68 18.24
C ASP A 106 16.12 5.20 18.08
N ASP A 107 16.35 3.97 17.61
CA ASP A 107 17.69 3.43 17.35
C ASP A 107 18.20 3.80 15.94
N ASP A 108 17.36 4.33 15.06
CA ASP A 108 17.73 4.75 13.71
C ASP A 108 18.52 6.07 13.74
N ASP A 109 19.59 6.12 12.97
CA ASP A 109 20.42 7.30 12.85
C ASP A 109 19.84 8.36 11.89
N ALA A 110 20.46 9.53 11.90
CA ALA A 110 20.04 10.65 11.05
C ALA A 110 20.13 10.32 9.55
N ASP A 111 21.04 9.44 9.14
CA ASP A 111 21.17 9.02 7.75
C ASP A 111 20.00 8.15 7.32
N TYR A 112 19.58 7.19 8.17
CA TYR A 112 18.37 6.39 7.91
C TYR A 112 17.13 7.29 7.76
N LEU A 113 16.95 8.24 8.68
CA LEU A 113 15.82 9.17 8.63
C LEU A 113 15.87 10.06 7.39
N ALA A 114 17.04 10.54 6.98
CA ALA A 114 17.20 11.31 5.75
C ALA A 114 16.82 10.50 4.50
N ARG A 115 17.24 9.21 4.41
CA ARG A 115 16.87 8.32 3.32
C ARG A 115 15.36 8.04 3.31
N LEU A 116 14.75 7.82 4.46
CA LEU A 116 13.31 7.63 4.62
C LEU A 116 12.53 8.86 4.14
N HIS A 117 12.91 10.06 4.56
CA HIS A 117 12.30 11.30 4.08
C HIS A 117 12.54 11.54 2.58
N GLY A 118 13.67 11.08 2.06
CA GLY A 118 13.96 11.10 0.62
C GLY A 118 12.99 10.23 -0.18
N VAL A 119 12.65 9.05 0.31
CA VAL A 119 11.62 8.17 -0.30
C VAL A 119 10.26 8.86 -0.28
N ASN A 120 9.85 9.42 0.86
CA ASN A 120 8.58 10.15 0.95
C ASN A 120 8.51 11.31 -0.06
N ALA A 121 9.55 12.13 -0.14
CA ALA A 121 9.59 13.26 -1.06
C ALA A 121 9.48 12.83 -2.54
N LYS A 122 10.16 11.75 -2.93
CA LYS A 122 10.05 11.18 -4.29
C LYS A 122 8.65 10.65 -4.59
N LEU A 123 8.02 9.95 -3.62
CA LEU A 123 6.66 9.45 -3.76
C LEU A 123 5.68 10.60 -3.98
N VAL A 124 5.74 11.62 -3.14
CA VAL A 124 4.88 12.82 -3.24
C VAL A 124 5.05 13.50 -4.61
N SER A 125 6.29 13.77 -5.03
CA SER A 125 6.55 14.38 -6.35
C SER A 125 5.96 13.54 -7.47
N ARG A 126 6.20 12.23 -7.45
CA ARG A 126 5.71 11.29 -8.46
C ARG A 126 4.18 11.23 -8.52
N ALA A 127 3.50 11.25 -7.36
CA ALA A 127 2.05 11.29 -7.31
C ALA A 127 1.48 12.56 -7.95
N ILE A 128 2.07 13.71 -7.65
CA ILE A 128 1.67 14.99 -8.24
C ILE A 128 1.98 15.03 -9.74
N ASP A 129 3.17 14.59 -10.17
CA ASP A 129 3.56 14.54 -11.58
C ASP A 129 2.65 13.62 -12.41
N ALA A 130 2.10 12.58 -11.79
CA ALA A 130 1.10 11.70 -12.39
C ALA A 130 -0.31 12.31 -12.45
N GLY A 131 -0.51 13.53 -11.99
CA GLY A 131 -1.82 14.19 -11.93
C GLY A 131 -2.69 13.76 -10.75
N GLY A 132 -2.07 13.18 -9.72
CA GLY A 132 -2.70 12.72 -8.49
C GLY A 132 -2.55 13.71 -7.33
N THR A 133 -2.70 13.18 -6.11
CA THR A 133 -2.55 13.92 -4.84
C THR A 133 -1.75 13.10 -3.82
N CYS A 134 -1.19 13.77 -2.83
CA CYS A 134 -0.51 13.17 -1.70
C CYS A 134 -1.35 13.16 -0.40
N THR A 135 -2.63 13.47 -0.49
CA THR A 135 -3.62 13.48 0.61
C THR A 135 -4.93 12.84 0.13
N GLY A 136 -4.87 11.53 -0.20
CA GLY A 136 -5.97 10.82 -0.85
C GLY A 136 -7.17 10.62 0.07
N GLU A 137 -6.95 10.06 1.27
CA GLU A 137 -8.02 9.72 2.22
C GLU A 137 -8.01 10.56 3.49
N HIS A 138 -6.82 10.88 4.01
CA HIS A 138 -6.67 11.40 5.37
C HIS A 138 -6.63 12.93 5.46
N GLY A 139 -6.47 13.62 4.34
CA GLY A 139 -6.26 15.07 4.34
C GLY A 139 -4.91 15.48 4.96
N VAL A 140 -4.78 16.75 5.32
CA VAL A 140 -3.58 17.35 5.95
C VAL A 140 -3.84 17.56 7.42
#